data_b3c3577066a878fdcec3cff5c48aeeb5
#
_entry.id   b3c3577066a878fdcec3cff5c48aeeb5
#
_cell.length_a   1.000
_cell.length_b   1.000
_cell.length_c   1.000
_cell.angle_alpha   90.00
_cell.angle_beta   90.00
_cell.angle_gamma   90.00
#
_symmetry.space_group_name_H-M   'P 1'
#
loop_
_entity.id
_entity.type
_entity.pdbx_description
1 polymer ?
#
loop_
_entity_poly.entity_id
_entity_poly.type
_entity_poly.pdbx_seq_one_letter_code
_entity_poly.pdbx_strand_id
1 'polypeptide(L)'
;MKRLHVHVGVNDLDQSIRFYSTLFGSEPTVLKPDYAKWMLDDPRVNFAISQGNHAKKGIEHLGIQAESTDELSDVYDRLKAADRPVLEEGRTTCCYAKSEKSWISDPDGVVWEAFYTD
;
A
#
# COMPACT_ATOMS: atom_id res chain seq x y z
N MET A 1 -3.19 3.86 -14.92
CA MET A 1 -2.44 2.60 -14.78
C MET A 1 -2.17 2.34 -13.31
N LYS A 2 -2.54 1.17 -12.84
CA LYS A 2 -2.44 0.82 -11.42
C LYS A 2 -0.98 0.61 -11.00
N ARG A 3 -0.71 0.81 -9.71
CA ARG A 3 0.60 0.55 -9.10
C ARG A 3 0.50 -0.63 -8.15
N LEU A 4 1.56 -1.41 -8.07
CA LEU A 4 1.70 -2.35 -6.96
C LEU A 4 1.98 -1.56 -5.69
N HIS A 5 1.34 -1.94 -4.60
CA HIS A 5 1.59 -1.37 -3.28
C HIS A 5 2.21 -2.42 -2.38
N VAL A 6 3.28 -2.01 -1.69
CA VAL A 6 3.96 -2.87 -0.70
C VAL A 6 4.13 -2.04 0.56
N HIS A 7 3.69 -2.57 1.70
CA HIS A 7 3.88 -1.94 3.01
C HIS A 7 4.72 -2.85 3.88
N VAL A 8 5.82 -2.31 4.40
CA VAL A 8 6.79 -3.06 5.21
C VAL A 8 6.89 -2.41 6.59
N GLY A 9 6.77 -3.23 7.62
CA GLY A 9 7.07 -2.80 8.98
C GLY A 9 8.56 -2.92 9.27
N VAL A 10 9.17 -1.89 9.85
CA VAL A 10 10.61 -1.83 10.09
C VAL A 10 10.92 -1.54 11.55
N ASN A 11 12.09 -1.96 12.00
CA ASN A 11 12.55 -1.71 13.35
C ASN A 11 13.20 -0.33 13.52
N ASP A 12 13.88 0.15 12.49
CA ASP A 12 14.61 1.42 12.53
C ASP A 12 14.32 2.15 11.22
N LEU A 13 13.52 3.21 11.31
CA LEU A 13 13.07 3.94 10.13
C LEU A 13 14.26 4.56 9.39
N ASP A 14 15.19 5.20 10.11
CA ASP A 14 16.31 5.90 9.48
C ASP A 14 17.22 4.94 8.72
N GLN A 15 17.54 3.79 9.31
CA GLN A 15 18.34 2.77 8.62
C GLN A 15 17.63 2.24 7.40
N SER A 16 16.33 2.02 7.52
CA SER A 16 15.51 1.49 6.42
C SER A 16 15.38 2.50 5.28
N ILE A 17 15.24 3.79 5.61
CA ILE A 17 15.22 4.85 4.60
C ILE A 17 16.54 4.85 3.81
N ARG A 18 17.67 4.73 4.49
CA ARG A 18 18.98 4.68 3.81
C ARG A 18 19.08 3.47 2.88
N PHE A 19 18.64 2.32 3.35
CA PHE A 19 18.65 1.10 2.53
C PHE A 19 17.78 1.23 1.29
N TYR A 20 16.52 1.63 1.47
CA TYR A 20 15.57 1.68 0.36
C TYR A 20 15.86 2.85 -0.60
N SER A 21 16.34 3.98 -0.08
CA SER A 21 16.77 5.08 -0.95
C SER A 21 17.92 4.65 -1.86
N THR A 22 18.84 3.84 -1.34
CA THR A 22 19.94 3.28 -2.13
C THR A 22 19.42 2.27 -3.14
N LEU A 23 18.59 1.35 -2.70
CA LEU A 23 18.04 0.30 -3.57
C LEU A 23 17.25 0.88 -4.74
N PHE A 24 16.40 1.87 -4.46
CA PHE A 24 15.55 2.49 -5.48
C PHE A 24 16.24 3.63 -6.24
N GLY A 25 17.37 4.11 -5.74
CA GLY A 25 18.05 5.26 -6.34
C GLY A 25 17.26 6.54 -6.20
N SER A 26 16.49 6.70 -5.14
CA SER A 26 15.55 7.81 -4.98
C SER A 26 15.27 8.04 -3.50
N GLU A 27 15.15 9.31 -3.11
CA GLU A 27 14.70 9.67 -1.77
C GLU A 27 13.20 9.45 -1.63
N PRO A 28 12.68 9.28 -0.38
CA PRO A 28 11.24 9.13 -0.19
C PRO A 28 10.45 10.30 -0.75
N THR A 29 9.30 10.00 -1.34
CA THR A 29 8.35 11.01 -1.81
C THR A 29 7.61 11.66 -0.64
N VAL A 30 7.34 10.88 0.40
CA VAL A 30 6.68 11.34 1.64
C VAL A 30 7.51 10.86 2.81
N LEU A 31 7.75 11.76 3.77
CA LEU A 31 8.49 11.45 5.00
C LEU A 31 7.75 12.02 6.19
N LYS A 32 7.44 11.14 7.15
CA LYS A 32 6.79 11.47 8.42
C LYS A 32 7.63 10.87 9.56
N PRO A 33 7.40 11.24 10.83
CA PRO A 33 8.23 10.75 11.93
C PRO A 33 8.27 9.22 12.07
N ASP A 34 7.21 8.53 11.65
CA ASP A 34 7.09 7.07 11.80
C ASP A 34 6.84 6.36 10.47
N TYR A 35 7.02 7.05 9.33
CA TYR A 35 6.54 6.57 8.04
C TYR A 35 7.33 7.21 6.90
N ALA A 36 7.60 6.42 5.86
CA ALA A 36 8.17 6.93 4.62
C ALA A 36 7.55 6.19 3.45
N LYS A 37 7.44 6.87 2.32
CA LYS A 37 6.83 6.30 1.12
C LYS A 37 7.58 6.74 -0.11
N TRP A 38 7.79 5.79 -1.02
CA TRP A 38 8.35 6.03 -2.35
C TRP A 38 7.25 5.76 -3.38
N MET A 39 6.88 6.80 -4.14
CA MET A 39 5.98 6.68 -5.29
C MET A 39 6.85 6.63 -6.53
N LEU A 40 7.08 5.43 -7.04
CA LEU A 40 8.02 5.24 -8.15
C LEU A 40 7.28 4.90 -9.43
N ASP A 41 7.88 5.30 -10.57
CA ASP A 41 7.38 4.91 -11.89
C ASP A 41 8.16 3.73 -12.48
N ASP A 42 9.39 3.50 -11.99
CA ASP A 42 10.25 2.40 -12.44
C ASP A 42 11.07 1.85 -11.27
N PRO A 43 10.70 0.73 -10.68
CA PRO A 43 9.47 -0.03 -10.93
C PRO A 43 8.23 0.77 -10.52
N ARG A 44 7.10 0.48 -11.15
CA ARG A 44 5.85 1.20 -10.87
C ARG A 44 5.24 0.67 -9.57
N VAL A 45 5.61 1.31 -8.48
CA VAL A 45 5.27 0.83 -7.13
C VAL A 45 5.03 1.99 -6.19
N ASN A 46 4.09 1.78 -5.28
CA ASN A 46 3.89 2.58 -4.08
C ASN A 46 4.48 1.76 -2.94
N PHE A 47 5.68 2.10 -2.52
CA PHE A 47 6.40 1.37 -1.48
C PHE A 47 6.43 2.20 -0.21
N ALA A 48 5.89 1.66 0.87
CA ALA A 48 5.81 2.35 2.15
C ALA A 48 6.44 1.53 3.25
N ILE A 49 7.07 2.22 4.20
CA ILE A 49 7.60 1.62 5.41
C ILE A 49 7.07 2.38 6.62
N SER A 50 6.86 1.66 7.72
CA SER A 50 6.44 2.28 8.97
C SER A 50 7.14 1.62 10.15
N GLN A 51 7.35 2.44 11.18
CA GLN A 51 7.95 2.02 12.46
C GLN A 51 6.91 2.24 13.56
N GLY A 52 6.76 1.29 14.46
CA GLY A 52 5.84 1.41 15.58
C GLY A 52 5.55 0.08 16.22
N ASN A 53 4.93 0.13 17.39
CA ASN A 53 4.69 -1.07 18.18
C ASN A 53 3.65 -2.00 17.57
N HIS A 54 2.72 -1.46 16.76
CA HIS A 54 1.70 -2.25 16.10
C HIS A 54 2.06 -2.61 14.65
N ALA A 55 3.20 -2.14 14.15
CA ALA A 55 3.62 -2.50 12.81
C ALA A 55 4.13 -3.94 12.81
N LYS A 56 3.54 -4.78 11.97
CA LYS A 56 4.06 -6.12 11.72
C LYS A 56 5.41 -5.97 11.02
N LYS A 57 6.45 -6.59 11.55
CA LYS A 57 7.79 -6.51 10.94
C LYS A 57 7.84 -7.34 9.67
N GLY A 58 8.59 -6.86 8.68
CA GLY A 58 8.62 -7.44 7.36
C GLY A 58 7.43 -6.97 6.53
N ILE A 59 7.06 -7.73 5.51
CA ILE A 59 5.93 -7.37 4.64
C ILE A 59 4.64 -7.43 5.47
N GLU A 60 4.01 -6.28 5.66
CA GLU A 60 2.78 -6.19 6.42
C GLU A 60 1.58 -6.51 5.54
N HIS A 61 1.50 -5.88 4.37
CA HIS A 61 0.46 -6.18 3.38
C HIS A 61 0.91 -5.74 2.01
N LEU A 62 0.23 -6.25 1.00
CA LEU A 62 0.39 -5.88 -0.39
C LEU A 62 -0.87 -5.15 -0.84
N GLY A 63 -0.82 -4.56 -2.03
CA GLY A 63 -2.01 -3.89 -2.54
C GLY A 63 -1.92 -3.52 -3.99
N ILE A 64 -3.05 -3.08 -4.50
CA ILE A 64 -3.19 -2.48 -5.82
C ILE A 64 -3.72 -1.07 -5.62
N GLN A 65 -2.94 -0.09 -6.03
CA GLN A 65 -3.35 1.31 -6.01
C GLN A 65 -3.93 1.68 -7.36
N ALA A 66 -5.20 2.06 -7.36
CA ALA A 66 -5.88 2.58 -8.54
C ALA A 66 -5.58 4.08 -8.67
N GLU A 67 -5.61 4.59 -9.88
CA GLU A 67 -5.42 6.01 -10.15
C GLU A 67 -6.74 6.76 -10.34
N SER A 68 -7.85 6.04 -10.31
CA SER A 68 -9.19 6.60 -10.41
C SER A 68 -10.18 5.70 -9.70
N THR A 69 -11.35 6.26 -9.40
CA THR A 69 -12.45 5.47 -8.83
C THR A 69 -12.95 4.44 -9.82
N ASP A 70 -12.87 4.71 -11.12
CA ASP A 70 -13.28 3.75 -12.16
C ASP A 70 -12.35 2.52 -12.16
N GLU A 71 -11.05 2.72 -12.04
CA GLU A 71 -10.10 1.60 -11.92
C GLU A 71 -10.37 0.78 -10.67
N LEU A 72 -10.70 1.44 -9.57
CA LEU A 72 -11.01 0.75 -8.32
C LEU A 72 -12.30 -0.06 -8.45
N SER A 73 -13.32 0.50 -9.08
CA SER A 73 -14.59 -0.21 -9.35
C SER A 73 -14.35 -1.45 -10.19
N ASP A 74 -13.47 -1.38 -11.17
CA ASP A 74 -13.14 -2.55 -12.01
C ASP A 74 -12.55 -3.69 -11.17
N VAL A 75 -11.68 -3.36 -10.20
CA VAL A 75 -11.11 -4.37 -9.29
C VAL A 75 -12.23 -4.98 -8.44
N TYR A 76 -13.09 -4.16 -7.87
CA TYR A 76 -14.22 -4.64 -7.06
C TYR A 76 -15.13 -5.56 -7.87
N ASP A 77 -15.46 -5.17 -9.09
CA ASP A 77 -16.36 -5.95 -9.95
C ASP A 77 -15.76 -7.32 -10.27
N ARG A 78 -14.46 -7.38 -10.56
CA ARG A 78 -13.78 -8.65 -10.80
C ARG A 78 -13.81 -9.55 -9.58
N LEU A 79 -13.57 -8.99 -8.39
CA LEU A 79 -13.58 -9.74 -7.14
C LEU A 79 -14.97 -10.27 -6.82
N LYS A 80 -16.01 -9.46 -7.02
CA LYS A 80 -17.40 -9.87 -6.83
C LYS A 80 -17.81 -10.96 -7.81
N ALA A 81 -17.42 -10.81 -9.07
CA ALA A 81 -17.71 -11.81 -10.10
C ALA A 81 -17.02 -13.15 -9.82
N ALA A 82 -15.88 -13.13 -9.16
CA ALA A 82 -15.15 -14.33 -8.77
C ALA A 82 -15.61 -14.87 -7.40
N ASP A 83 -16.65 -14.27 -6.82
CA ASP A 83 -17.21 -14.67 -5.53
C ASP A 83 -16.19 -14.59 -4.39
N ARG A 84 -15.31 -13.56 -4.44
CA ARG A 84 -14.31 -13.33 -3.42
C ARG A 84 -14.82 -12.34 -2.38
N PRO A 85 -14.71 -12.66 -1.08
CA PRO A 85 -15.11 -11.73 -0.03
C PRO A 85 -14.25 -10.48 -0.06
N VAL A 86 -14.89 -9.31 0.01
CA VAL A 86 -14.22 -8.01 0.02
C VAL A 86 -14.74 -7.21 1.20
N LEU A 87 -13.83 -6.71 2.03
CA LEU A 87 -14.18 -5.78 3.11
C LEU A 87 -13.94 -4.36 2.59
N GLU A 88 -15.01 -3.70 2.17
CA GLU A 88 -14.97 -2.32 1.67
C GLU A 88 -15.04 -1.35 2.85
N GLU A 89 -14.09 -0.43 2.94
CA GLU A 89 -14.06 0.59 3.98
C GLU A 89 -14.54 1.96 3.49
N GLY A 90 -14.74 2.11 2.17
CA GLY A 90 -15.17 3.37 1.60
C GLY A 90 -14.11 4.46 1.76
N ARG A 91 -14.55 5.73 1.85
CA ARG A 91 -13.62 6.84 2.03
C ARG A 91 -13.20 6.94 3.49
N THR A 92 -11.89 6.99 3.69
CA THR A 92 -11.28 7.07 5.02
C THR A 92 -9.94 7.81 4.94
N THR A 93 -9.39 8.14 6.09
CA THR A 93 -8.05 8.70 6.20
C THR A 93 -7.17 7.69 6.90
N CYS A 94 -6.12 7.25 6.20
CA CYS A 94 -5.17 6.29 6.72
C CYS A 94 -3.79 6.62 6.20
N CYS A 95 -2.76 6.46 7.06
CA CYS A 95 -1.37 6.66 6.66
C CYS A 95 -1.15 8.03 6.00
N TYR A 96 -1.75 9.07 6.58
CA TYR A 96 -1.63 10.46 6.15
C TYR A 96 -2.25 10.75 4.78
N ALA A 97 -3.18 9.92 4.32
CA ALA A 97 -3.86 10.13 3.03
C ALA A 97 -5.34 9.78 3.13
N LYS A 98 -6.17 10.52 2.40
CA LYS A 98 -7.58 10.16 2.20
C LYS A 98 -7.65 9.11 1.11
N SER A 99 -8.40 8.04 1.35
CA SER A 99 -8.49 6.95 0.39
C SER A 99 -9.85 6.27 0.44
N GLU A 100 -10.21 5.65 -0.67
CA GLU A 100 -11.25 4.63 -0.74
C GLU A 100 -10.55 3.31 -0.84
N LYS A 101 -10.93 2.34 0.00
CA LYS A 101 -10.21 1.08 0.02
C LYS A 101 -11.06 -0.09 0.42
N SER A 102 -10.59 -1.27 0.05
CA SER A 102 -11.14 -2.52 0.49
C SER A 102 -10.00 -3.49 0.80
N TRP A 103 -10.28 -4.44 1.64
CA TRP A 103 -9.33 -5.47 2.05
C TRP A 103 -9.82 -6.82 1.59
N ILE A 104 -8.89 -7.63 1.09
CA ILE A 104 -9.16 -8.97 0.63
C ILE A 104 -7.96 -9.84 0.99
N SER A 105 -8.21 -11.11 1.30
CA SER A 105 -7.15 -12.08 1.54
C SER A 105 -7.08 -13.06 0.39
N ASP A 106 -5.87 -13.45 0.01
CA ASP A 106 -5.71 -14.55 -0.91
C ASP A 106 -6.03 -15.89 -0.23
N PRO A 107 -6.03 -17.02 -0.94
CA PRO A 107 -6.39 -18.30 -0.33
C PRO A 107 -5.52 -18.72 0.85
N ASP A 108 -4.31 -18.20 0.97
CA ASP A 108 -3.37 -18.55 2.02
C ASP A 108 -3.26 -17.49 3.12
N GLY A 109 -4.10 -16.46 3.05
CA GLY A 109 -4.18 -15.44 4.09
C GLY A 109 -3.31 -14.23 3.89
N VAL A 110 -2.68 -14.06 2.73
CA VAL A 110 -1.96 -12.82 2.41
C VAL A 110 -2.98 -11.71 2.20
N VAL A 111 -2.82 -10.63 2.94
CA VAL A 111 -3.77 -9.51 2.92
C VAL A 111 -3.40 -8.54 1.81
N TRP A 112 -4.40 -8.20 0.99
CA TRP A 112 -4.27 -7.23 -0.09
C TRP A 112 -5.23 -6.07 0.12
N GLU A 113 -4.73 -4.87 -0.11
CA GLU A 113 -5.52 -3.65 -0.11
C GLU A 113 -5.77 -3.22 -1.55
N ALA A 114 -7.04 -3.01 -1.92
CA ALA A 114 -7.36 -2.37 -3.19
C ALA A 114 -7.85 -0.96 -2.86
N PHE A 115 -7.21 0.07 -3.41
CA PHE A 115 -7.50 1.43 -2.94
C PHE A 115 -7.23 2.48 -4.01
N TYR A 116 -7.86 3.64 -3.79
CA TYR A 116 -7.61 4.88 -4.52
C TYR A 116 -7.34 5.97 -3.50
N THR A 117 -6.27 6.73 -3.70
CA THR A 117 -5.88 7.84 -2.83
C THR A 117 -5.93 9.13 -3.64
N ASP A 118 -6.63 10.12 -3.09
CA ASP A 118 -6.71 11.47 -3.67
C ASP A 118 -5.35 12.14 -3.73
#